data_d40b31d60077db009aab4927b543faeb
#
_entry.id   d40b31d60077db009aab4927b543faeb
#
_cell.length_a   1.000
_cell.length_b   1.000
_cell.length_c   1.000
_cell.angle_alpha   90.00
_cell.angle_beta   90.00
_cell.angle_gamma   90.00
#
_symmetry.space_group_name_H-M   'P 1'
#
loop_
_entity.id
_entity.type
_entity.pdbx_description
1 polymer ?
#
loop_
_entity_poly.entity_id
_entity_poly.type
_entity_poly.pdbx_seq_one_letter_code
_entity_poly.pdbx_strand_id
1 'polypeptide(L)'
;MVKKPYPFHKPFSPIRRLLRRTLSGRHHRRSSTATAKATPVPPTEKLQGQTVIVDVEAWLLMSRLSTFPYFMLVAVEAGSFLRGLLLLLTYPLMCLFSHDMCLKAMIMVSFFGLREKEVLRVSKAVLPKLFLEDVAIQGLEAVKKARKVVAVSTVFPRVMIDGFLKEYLGVDTVVGREVMVVGGRYVGIITDDAVVAAEEMMNKGKYDEGVGLVGVGGKMHHLFSYHCKETYAVSEADKAAWQALPRDKYPKPLVFHDGRLAFAPTFPAAIAMYTYIPFGIFLAIVRSMAYSLLPYRVSVPIGALTGMRSRIIAGPPVDAIEKDKAGGRLYVCNHRTLLDPITVAAGLRKPVTAVTYSVSPVSELMAPIRTARLTRDRDEDRRRMAGLLARGNLVVCPEGTTCREPYLLRFSPLFTELAAEVTPVALETRVDMFYGTSTKPASKVLDPLYFMMNPRPEYRVEFLEPVDTTTVADGEEDGHDKSHSIHVANRVQRVLGEALAFELTGQTRKDKYMMLAGNEGIVKVKAKK
;
A
#
# COMPACT_ATOMS: atom_id res chain seq x y z
N MET A 1 -22.28 -2.68 19.64
CA MET A 1 -21.48 -1.70 20.41
C MET A 1 -20.28 -1.28 19.58
N VAL A 2 -20.31 -0.10 19.00
CA VAL A 2 -19.27 0.44 18.11
C VAL A 2 -18.06 0.85 18.96
N LYS A 3 -16.94 0.15 18.84
CA LYS A 3 -15.68 0.53 19.49
C LYS A 3 -15.04 1.70 18.76
N LYS A 4 -14.92 2.84 19.45
CA LYS A 4 -14.19 4.04 18.98
C LYS A 4 -12.71 3.71 18.71
N PRO A 5 -12.09 4.31 17.66
CA PRO A 5 -10.66 4.18 17.44
C PRO A 5 -9.88 4.96 18.51
N TYR A 6 -8.81 4.35 19.02
CA TYR A 6 -7.91 4.96 20.00
C TYR A 6 -7.08 6.09 19.38
N PRO A 7 -6.82 7.18 20.11
CA PRO A 7 -6.06 8.31 19.61
C PRO A 7 -4.57 8.00 19.49
N PHE A 8 -3.98 8.46 18.40
CA PHE A 8 -2.54 8.48 18.17
C PHE A 8 -1.82 9.29 19.24
N HIS A 9 -0.85 8.70 19.91
CA HIS A 9 0.09 9.40 20.76
C HIS A 9 0.92 10.40 19.95
N LYS A 10 0.85 11.68 20.33
CA LYS A 10 1.67 12.77 19.80
C LYS A 10 3.13 12.56 20.22
N PRO A 11 4.13 12.55 19.32
CA PRO A 11 5.51 12.63 19.73
C PRO A 11 5.95 14.09 19.90
N PHE A 12 6.61 14.35 20.99
CA PHE A 12 7.56 15.41 21.36
C PHE A 12 7.54 16.73 20.56
N SER A 13 7.12 17.78 21.22
CA SER A 13 7.05 19.16 20.70
C SER A 13 7.99 20.18 21.34
N PRO A 14 9.30 19.98 21.57
CA PRO A 14 10.17 21.12 21.85
C PRO A 14 10.99 21.60 20.64
N ILE A 15 11.30 20.75 19.68
CA ILE A 15 12.20 21.10 18.54
C ILE A 15 11.50 22.01 17.51
N ARG A 16 10.17 21.96 17.38
CA ARG A 16 9.40 22.79 16.44
C ARG A 16 9.43 24.29 16.75
N ARG A 17 9.70 24.69 18.00
CA ARG A 17 9.79 26.12 18.37
C ARG A 17 11.15 26.75 18.08
N LEU A 18 12.23 25.97 18.06
CA LEU A 18 13.56 26.50 17.78
C LEU A 18 13.78 26.75 16.27
N LEU A 19 13.32 25.86 15.41
CA LEU A 19 13.48 26.00 13.95
C LEU A 19 12.60 27.09 13.32
N ARG A 20 11.48 27.49 13.96
CA ARG A 20 10.65 28.61 13.48
C ARG A 20 11.26 29.99 13.76
N ARG A 21 12.21 30.13 14.67
CA ARG A 21 12.82 31.43 15.00
C ARG A 21 13.99 31.82 14.12
N THR A 22 14.61 30.90 13.40
CA THR A 22 15.79 31.17 12.56
C THR A 22 15.49 31.43 11.09
N LEU A 23 14.25 31.21 10.61
CA LEU A 23 13.89 31.38 9.20
C LEU A 23 12.89 32.51 8.92
N SER A 24 12.62 33.40 9.90
CA SER A 24 11.79 34.60 9.68
C SER A 24 12.66 35.82 9.45
N GLY A 25 13.38 35.86 8.37
CA GLY A 25 14.07 37.04 7.85
C GLY A 25 13.12 37.88 6.99
N ARG A 26 12.78 39.06 7.49
CA ARG A 26 11.98 40.13 6.85
C ARG A 26 12.46 40.44 5.44
N HIS A 27 11.54 40.46 4.46
CA HIS A 27 11.55 41.45 3.39
C HIS A 27 10.11 41.90 3.08
N HIS A 28 9.75 43.03 3.68
CA HIS A 28 8.66 43.87 3.19
C HIS A 28 9.08 44.53 1.87
N ARG A 29 8.42 44.17 0.80
CA ARG A 29 8.31 45.06 -0.39
C ARG A 29 6.83 45.17 -0.75
N ARG A 30 6.24 46.33 -0.42
CA ARG A 30 4.93 46.71 -0.88
C ARG A 30 4.97 46.86 -2.40
N SER A 31 4.16 46.10 -3.08
CA SER A 31 3.70 46.39 -4.44
C SER A 31 2.18 46.30 -4.41
N SER A 32 1.55 47.43 -4.63
CA SER A 32 0.10 47.57 -4.78
C SER A 32 -0.33 46.98 -6.13
N THR A 33 -0.98 45.85 -6.12
CA THR A 33 -1.77 45.31 -7.21
C THR A 33 -3.09 44.81 -6.67
N ALA A 34 -4.16 45.02 -7.41
CA ALA A 34 -5.55 44.82 -7.10
C ALA A 34 -5.79 43.53 -6.27
N THR A 35 -6.35 43.72 -5.08
CA THR A 35 -6.81 42.68 -4.20
C THR A 35 -7.95 41.92 -4.85
N ALA A 36 -7.65 40.81 -5.56
CA ALA A 36 -8.63 39.77 -5.75
C ALA A 36 -9.02 39.27 -4.34
N LYS A 37 -10.26 39.49 -3.92
CA LYS A 37 -10.80 38.96 -2.67
C LYS A 37 -10.59 37.45 -2.70
N ALA A 38 -9.80 36.93 -1.76
CA ALA A 38 -9.76 35.50 -1.49
C ALA A 38 -11.18 35.07 -1.14
N THR A 39 -11.88 34.48 -2.08
CA THR A 39 -13.21 33.92 -1.86
C THR A 39 -13.01 32.49 -1.32
N PRO A 40 -13.70 32.13 -0.22
CA PRO A 40 -13.68 30.76 0.27
C PRO A 40 -14.13 29.78 -0.83
N VAL A 41 -13.89 28.49 -0.61
CA VAL A 41 -14.22 27.36 -1.50
C VAL A 41 -15.41 27.69 -2.41
N PRO A 42 -15.25 27.60 -3.75
CA PRO A 42 -16.30 27.98 -4.67
C PRO A 42 -17.60 27.23 -4.36
N PRO A 43 -18.77 27.88 -4.48
CA PRO A 43 -20.04 27.18 -4.39
C PRO A 43 -20.04 26.04 -5.40
N THR A 44 -20.36 24.85 -4.96
CA THR A 44 -20.32 23.62 -5.77
C THR A 44 -21.16 23.73 -7.06
N GLU A 45 -22.17 24.57 -7.08
CA GLU A 45 -23.03 24.86 -8.23
C GLU A 45 -22.25 25.54 -9.38
N LYS A 46 -21.27 26.38 -9.06
CA LYS A 46 -20.45 27.07 -10.06
C LYS A 46 -19.45 26.16 -10.77
N LEU A 47 -19.09 25.04 -10.19
CA LEU A 47 -18.16 24.08 -10.79
C LEU A 47 -18.86 23.01 -11.62
N GLN A 48 -20.17 22.87 -11.44
CA GLN A 48 -20.95 21.85 -12.12
C GLN A 48 -20.98 22.07 -13.64
N GLY A 49 -20.57 21.03 -14.38
CA GLY A 49 -20.55 21.08 -15.84
C GLY A 49 -19.44 21.91 -16.47
N GLN A 50 -18.59 22.55 -15.66
CA GLN A 50 -17.47 23.38 -16.13
C GLN A 50 -16.19 22.55 -16.32
N THR A 51 -15.25 23.10 -17.11
CA THR A 51 -13.87 22.63 -17.10
C THR A 51 -13.13 23.29 -15.95
N VAL A 52 -12.54 22.45 -15.08
CA VAL A 52 -11.78 22.93 -13.91
C VAL A 52 -10.30 22.69 -14.12
N ILE A 53 -9.49 23.72 -13.93
CA ILE A 53 -8.04 23.64 -13.93
C ILE A 53 -7.58 23.79 -12.48
N VAL A 54 -6.89 22.79 -11.94
CA VAL A 54 -6.56 22.74 -10.52
C VAL A 54 -5.06 22.62 -10.29
N ASP A 55 -4.54 23.48 -9.42
CA ASP A 55 -3.20 23.34 -8.84
C ASP A 55 -3.25 22.22 -7.79
N VAL A 56 -2.51 21.14 -8.08
CA VAL A 56 -2.54 19.91 -7.28
C VAL A 56 -2.07 20.16 -5.85
N GLU A 57 -0.95 20.85 -5.69
CA GLU A 57 -0.35 21.09 -4.38
C GLU A 57 -1.18 22.07 -3.54
N ALA A 58 -1.81 23.03 -4.20
CA ALA A 58 -2.62 24.02 -3.52
C ALA A 58 -4.01 23.48 -3.11
N TRP A 59 -4.66 22.69 -3.97
CA TRP A 59 -6.06 22.30 -3.76
C TRP A 59 -6.29 20.83 -3.46
N LEU A 60 -5.58 19.92 -4.12
CA LEU A 60 -5.86 18.49 -3.97
C LEU A 60 -5.10 17.87 -2.81
N LEU A 61 -3.90 18.37 -2.49
CA LEU A 61 -3.09 17.82 -1.41
C LEU A 61 -3.11 18.74 -0.18
N MET A 62 -3.17 18.14 1.00
CA MET A 62 -3.08 18.86 2.27
C MET A 62 -1.71 19.50 2.48
N SER A 63 -0.67 18.99 1.78
CA SER A 63 0.74 19.39 1.93
C SER A 63 1.23 19.33 3.38
N ARG A 64 0.63 18.47 4.20
CA ARG A 64 1.04 18.23 5.60
C ARG A 64 2.41 17.61 5.70
N LEU A 65 2.74 16.80 4.71
CA LEU A 65 4.06 16.22 4.53
C LEU A 65 4.89 17.18 3.67
N SER A 66 6.17 17.32 3.99
CA SER A 66 7.12 17.92 3.05
C SER A 66 7.18 17.05 1.79
N THR A 67 7.77 17.54 0.70
CA THR A 67 7.96 16.76 -0.53
C THR A 67 8.91 15.57 -0.36
N PHE A 68 9.78 15.63 0.63
CA PHE A 68 10.81 14.63 0.91
C PHE A 68 10.30 13.17 0.98
N PRO A 69 9.18 12.82 1.67
CA PRO A 69 8.69 11.44 1.75
C PRO A 69 8.39 10.81 0.38
N TYR A 70 7.88 11.59 -0.56
CA TYR A 70 7.53 11.12 -1.90
C TYR A 70 8.80 10.76 -2.70
N PHE A 71 9.82 11.63 -2.65
CA PHE A 71 11.10 11.38 -3.31
C PHE A 71 11.88 10.27 -2.61
N MET A 72 11.79 10.16 -1.29
CA MET A 72 12.37 9.05 -0.54
C MET A 72 11.77 7.70 -0.95
N LEU A 73 10.44 7.62 -1.17
CA LEU A 73 9.81 6.41 -1.70
C LEU A 73 10.33 6.05 -3.09
N VAL A 74 10.46 7.02 -3.99
CA VAL A 74 11.04 6.76 -5.33
C VAL A 74 12.49 6.28 -5.20
N ALA A 75 13.31 6.93 -4.37
CA ALA A 75 14.71 6.59 -4.17
C ALA A 75 14.89 5.16 -3.62
N VAL A 76 14.08 4.76 -2.64
CA VAL A 76 14.15 3.43 -2.01
C VAL A 76 13.51 2.36 -2.90
N GLU A 77 12.30 2.58 -3.40
CA GLU A 77 11.46 1.53 -4.00
C GLU A 77 11.74 1.31 -5.51
N ALA A 78 12.07 2.37 -6.25
CA ALA A 78 12.53 2.24 -7.64
C ALA A 78 14.06 2.04 -7.71
N GLY A 79 14.77 2.56 -6.73
CA GLY A 79 16.22 2.46 -6.61
C GLY A 79 16.68 1.40 -5.61
N SER A 80 17.16 1.87 -4.45
CA SER A 80 17.66 1.02 -3.38
C SER A 80 17.71 1.78 -2.05
N PHE A 81 17.85 1.06 -0.93
CA PHE A 81 18.13 1.68 0.37
C PHE A 81 19.38 2.56 0.38
N LEU A 82 20.43 2.20 -0.39
CA LEU A 82 21.63 3.04 -0.51
C LEU A 82 21.33 4.39 -1.17
N ARG A 83 20.45 4.42 -2.19
CA ARG A 83 20.01 5.66 -2.82
C ARG A 83 19.17 6.50 -1.86
N GLY A 84 18.28 5.88 -1.11
CA GLY A 84 17.52 6.56 -0.07
C GLY A 84 18.43 7.15 1.02
N LEU A 85 19.50 6.43 1.41
CA LEU A 85 20.50 6.94 2.34
C LEU A 85 21.25 8.15 1.76
N LEU A 86 21.64 8.10 0.48
CA LEU A 86 22.25 9.24 -0.20
C LEU A 86 21.32 10.46 -0.18
N LEU A 87 20.04 10.27 -0.51
CA LEU A 87 19.04 11.35 -0.44
C LEU A 87 18.92 11.90 0.99
N LEU A 88 18.88 11.02 2.00
CA LEU A 88 18.77 11.42 3.41
C LEU A 88 19.96 12.28 3.85
N LEU A 89 21.18 11.85 3.52
CA LEU A 89 22.41 12.55 3.90
C LEU A 89 22.60 13.88 3.17
N THR A 90 22.14 13.98 1.92
CA THR A 90 22.29 15.20 1.11
C THR A 90 21.14 16.20 1.32
N TYR A 91 19.99 15.76 1.83
CA TYR A 91 18.80 16.61 1.99
C TYR A 91 19.01 17.86 2.86
N PRO A 92 19.71 17.81 4.03
CA PRO A 92 19.97 19.03 4.82
C PRO A 92 20.77 20.07 4.04
N LEU A 93 21.74 19.62 3.21
CA LEU A 93 22.51 20.51 2.35
C LEU A 93 21.65 21.11 1.24
N MET A 94 20.75 20.30 0.63
CA MET A 94 19.79 20.79 -0.38
C MET A 94 18.87 21.87 0.17
N CYS A 95 18.47 21.79 1.45
CA CYS A 95 17.62 22.77 2.10
C CYS A 95 18.28 24.14 2.30
N LEU A 96 19.59 24.26 2.13
CA LEU A 96 20.30 25.56 2.19
C LEU A 96 20.09 26.37 0.90
N PHE A 97 19.67 25.73 -0.20
CA PHE A 97 19.40 26.39 -1.47
C PHE A 97 17.95 26.86 -1.57
N SER A 98 17.62 27.56 -2.64
CA SER A 98 16.24 27.94 -2.94
C SER A 98 15.34 26.70 -3.06
N HIS A 99 14.04 26.86 -2.82
CA HIS A 99 13.06 25.76 -2.91
C HIS A 99 13.12 25.02 -4.26
N ASP A 100 13.23 25.73 -5.37
CA ASP A 100 13.32 25.14 -6.71
C ASP A 100 14.64 24.36 -6.92
N MET A 101 15.76 24.86 -6.42
CA MET A 101 17.05 24.15 -6.46
C MET A 101 17.04 22.91 -5.59
N CYS A 102 16.45 22.99 -4.39
CA CYS A 102 16.26 21.83 -3.52
C CYS A 102 15.44 20.73 -4.22
N LEU A 103 14.34 21.11 -4.87
CA LEU A 103 13.48 20.20 -5.60
C LEU A 103 14.22 19.54 -6.78
N LYS A 104 14.95 20.32 -7.59
CA LYS A 104 15.78 19.81 -8.70
C LYS A 104 16.83 18.82 -8.21
N ALA A 105 17.49 19.13 -7.10
CA ALA A 105 18.48 18.24 -6.50
C ALA A 105 17.85 16.94 -5.96
N MET A 106 16.66 17.00 -5.33
CA MET A 106 15.92 15.81 -4.92
C MET A 106 15.53 14.96 -6.12
N ILE A 107 15.04 15.56 -7.21
CA ILE A 107 14.72 14.84 -8.45
C ILE A 107 15.97 14.17 -9.01
N MET A 108 17.09 14.90 -9.09
CA MET A 108 18.35 14.35 -9.60
C MET A 108 18.78 13.12 -8.79
N VAL A 109 18.87 13.21 -7.46
CA VAL A 109 19.30 12.10 -6.61
C VAL A 109 18.32 10.92 -6.66
N SER A 110 17.02 11.20 -6.67
CA SER A 110 16.01 10.14 -6.65
C SER A 110 15.88 9.41 -7.97
N PHE A 111 16.05 10.09 -9.11
CA PHE A 111 15.77 9.53 -10.44
C PHE A 111 16.99 9.09 -11.22
N PHE A 112 18.16 9.71 -11.03
CA PHE A 112 19.35 9.46 -11.87
C PHE A 112 19.65 7.97 -12.04
N GLY A 113 19.74 7.49 -13.28
CA GLY A 113 20.05 6.11 -13.64
C GLY A 113 18.92 5.09 -13.40
N LEU A 114 17.78 5.48 -12.86
CA LEU A 114 16.63 4.57 -12.70
C LEU A 114 16.03 4.20 -14.05
N ARG A 115 15.59 2.95 -14.18
CA ARG A 115 14.83 2.49 -15.35
C ARG A 115 13.42 3.05 -15.30
N GLU A 116 12.94 3.52 -16.45
CA GLU A 116 11.57 4.05 -16.57
C GLU A 116 10.50 3.08 -16.03
N LYS A 117 10.62 1.79 -16.34
CA LYS A 117 9.73 0.72 -15.85
C LYS A 117 9.64 0.65 -14.32
N GLU A 118 10.76 0.84 -13.62
CA GLU A 118 10.77 0.76 -12.15
C GLU A 118 10.10 2.00 -11.53
N VAL A 119 10.33 3.18 -12.09
CA VAL A 119 9.68 4.42 -11.64
C VAL A 119 8.18 4.34 -11.90
N LEU A 120 7.75 3.88 -13.08
CA LEU A 120 6.34 3.71 -13.42
C LEU A 120 5.65 2.68 -12.49
N ARG A 121 6.34 1.60 -12.12
CA ARG A 121 5.84 0.65 -11.12
C ARG A 121 5.63 1.32 -9.76
N VAL A 122 6.59 2.11 -9.28
CA VAL A 122 6.48 2.81 -8.00
C VAL A 122 5.37 3.84 -8.02
N SER A 123 5.22 4.58 -9.13
CA SER A 123 4.14 5.54 -9.33
C SER A 123 2.75 4.88 -9.24
N LYS A 124 2.58 3.68 -9.79
CA LYS A 124 1.28 2.97 -9.80
C LYS A 124 1.03 2.14 -8.55
N ALA A 125 2.07 1.56 -7.97
CA ALA A 125 1.91 0.56 -6.93
C ALA A 125 2.25 1.07 -5.50
N VAL A 126 3.04 2.12 -5.36
CA VAL A 126 3.56 2.58 -4.05
C VAL A 126 3.06 3.98 -3.70
N LEU A 127 3.25 4.95 -4.58
CA LEU A 127 2.92 6.35 -4.32
C LEU A 127 1.43 6.61 -4.05
N PRO A 128 0.46 5.90 -4.67
CA PRO A 128 -0.96 6.20 -4.47
C PRO A 128 -1.40 6.12 -3.00
N LYS A 129 -0.82 5.22 -2.21
CA LYS A 129 -1.12 5.15 -0.78
C LYS A 129 -0.77 6.46 -0.06
N LEU A 130 0.45 6.98 -0.29
CA LEU A 130 0.91 8.21 0.36
C LEU A 130 0.13 9.43 -0.13
N PHE A 131 -0.18 9.49 -1.43
CA PHE A 131 -1.00 10.57 -1.99
C PHE A 131 -2.44 10.55 -1.43
N LEU A 132 -3.09 9.38 -1.34
CA LEU A 132 -4.44 9.25 -0.78
C LEU A 132 -4.51 9.71 0.68
N GLU A 133 -3.48 9.44 1.48
CA GLU A 133 -3.38 9.89 2.87
C GLU A 133 -3.21 11.42 2.98
N ASP A 134 -2.80 12.09 1.91
CA ASP A 134 -2.58 13.55 1.85
C ASP A 134 -3.65 14.30 1.04
N VAL A 135 -4.66 13.63 0.47
CA VAL A 135 -5.75 14.28 -0.27
C VAL A 135 -6.63 15.09 0.68
N ALA A 136 -6.97 16.32 0.26
CA ALA A 136 -7.93 17.19 0.95
C ALA A 136 -9.36 16.87 0.52
N ILE A 137 -10.28 16.69 1.49
CA ILE A 137 -11.73 16.48 1.18
C ILE A 137 -12.26 17.64 0.35
N GLN A 138 -12.00 18.88 0.78
CA GLN A 138 -12.53 20.09 0.15
C GLN A 138 -12.06 20.23 -1.29
N GLY A 139 -10.78 19.92 -1.54
CA GLY A 139 -10.23 19.93 -2.90
C GLY A 139 -10.83 18.85 -3.79
N LEU A 140 -11.00 17.63 -3.25
CA LEU A 140 -11.64 16.53 -3.99
C LEU A 140 -13.10 16.84 -4.32
N GLU A 141 -13.87 17.38 -3.37
CA GLU A 141 -15.27 17.77 -3.58
C GLU A 141 -15.42 18.87 -4.65
N ALA A 142 -14.46 19.81 -4.70
CA ALA A 142 -14.44 20.84 -5.70
C ALA A 142 -14.27 20.27 -7.13
N VAL A 143 -13.42 19.26 -7.32
CA VAL A 143 -13.16 18.69 -8.65
C VAL A 143 -14.15 17.61 -9.07
N LYS A 144 -14.79 16.90 -8.13
CA LYS A 144 -15.74 15.80 -8.44
C LYS A 144 -16.95 16.20 -9.29
N LYS A 145 -17.36 17.46 -9.25
CA LYS A 145 -18.54 17.98 -9.97
C LYS A 145 -18.21 18.61 -11.31
N ALA A 146 -16.93 18.74 -11.62
CA ALA A 146 -16.48 19.26 -12.90
C ALA A 146 -16.79 18.27 -14.04
N ARG A 147 -17.10 18.82 -15.23
CA ARG A 147 -17.24 18.02 -16.45
C ARG A 147 -15.89 17.48 -16.95
N LYS A 148 -14.86 18.30 -16.82
CA LYS A 148 -13.49 17.98 -17.20
C LYS A 148 -12.51 18.57 -16.19
N VAL A 149 -11.54 17.79 -15.77
CA VAL A 149 -10.52 18.22 -14.79
C VAL A 149 -9.14 18.17 -15.41
N VAL A 150 -8.45 19.30 -15.37
CA VAL A 150 -7.05 19.43 -15.75
C VAL A 150 -6.25 19.74 -14.50
N ALA A 151 -5.38 18.84 -14.11
CA ALA A 151 -4.54 19.00 -12.93
C ALA A 151 -3.13 19.45 -13.32
N VAL A 152 -2.62 20.47 -12.66
CA VAL A 152 -1.27 21.00 -12.86
C VAL A 152 -0.48 20.80 -11.57
N SER A 153 0.67 20.11 -11.65
CA SER A 153 1.60 19.93 -10.55
C SER A 153 2.91 20.66 -10.83
N THR A 154 3.29 21.56 -9.93
CA THR A 154 4.55 22.32 -10.04
C THR A 154 5.69 21.67 -9.24
N VAL A 155 5.37 20.76 -8.33
CA VAL A 155 6.31 20.12 -7.42
C VAL A 155 6.70 18.74 -7.92
N PHE A 156 5.69 17.91 -8.24
CA PHE A 156 5.94 16.52 -8.60
C PHE A 156 6.17 16.34 -10.10
N PRO A 157 7.20 15.56 -10.51
CA PRO A 157 7.28 15.06 -11.87
C PRO A 157 6.00 14.35 -12.29
N ARG A 158 5.54 14.58 -13.54
CA ARG A 158 4.29 14.00 -14.04
C ARG A 158 4.23 12.49 -13.86
N VAL A 159 5.34 11.79 -14.08
CA VAL A 159 5.43 10.34 -13.91
C VAL A 159 5.11 9.88 -12.48
N MET A 160 5.30 10.70 -11.45
CA MET A 160 4.98 10.34 -10.06
C MET A 160 3.49 10.40 -9.76
N ILE A 161 2.75 11.32 -10.41
CA ILE A 161 1.41 11.70 -9.99
C ILE A 161 0.31 11.37 -11.02
N ASP A 162 0.67 11.18 -12.29
CA ASP A 162 -0.28 10.96 -13.40
C ASP A 162 -1.20 9.76 -13.13
N GLY A 163 -0.64 8.62 -12.77
CA GLY A 163 -1.41 7.41 -12.47
C GLY A 163 -2.35 7.58 -11.28
N PHE A 164 -1.89 8.26 -10.22
CA PHE A 164 -2.70 8.54 -9.05
C PHE A 164 -3.88 9.46 -9.37
N LEU A 165 -3.63 10.59 -10.04
CA LEU A 165 -4.68 11.56 -10.35
C LEU A 165 -5.73 10.99 -11.29
N LYS A 166 -5.32 10.26 -12.33
CA LYS A 166 -6.25 9.63 -13.28
C LYS A 166 -7.02 8.47 -12.69
N GLU A 167 -6.33 7.52 -12.06
CA GLU A 167 -6.96 6.26 -11.61
C GLU A 167 -7.76 6.40 -10.32
N TYR A 168 -7.37 7.29 -9.40
CA TYR A 168 -8.01 7.45 -8.10
C TYR A 168 -8.89 8.70 -8.01
N LEU A 169 -8.53 9.81 -8.63
CA LEU A 169 -9.29 11.05 -8.53
C LEU A 169 -10.11 11.37 -9.78
N GLY A 170 -9.97 10.60 -10.87
CA GLY A 170 -10.74 10.78 -12.10
C GLY A 170 -10.34 12.04 -12.91
N VAL A 171 -9.09 12.48 -12.79
CA VAL A 171 -8.56 13.62 -13.54
C VAL A 171 -8.34 13.24 -15.01
N ASP A 172 -8.81 14.06 -15.94
CA ASP A 172 -8.71 13.80 -17.37
C ASP A 172 -7.32 14.06 -17.94
N THR A 173 -6.72 15.19 -17.53
CA THR A 173 -5.42 15.64 -18.06
C THR A 173 -4.50 16.05 -16.91
N VAL A 174 -3.28 15.59 -16.95
CA VAL A 174 -2.25 15.92 -15.94
C VAL A 174 -1.08 16.61 -16.64
N VAL A 175 -0.73 17.79 -16.14
CA VAL A 175 0.44 18.57 -16.53
C VAL A 175 1.40 18.61 -15.35
N GLY A 176 2.67 18.39 -15.59
CA GLY A 176 3.68 18.39 -14.55
C GLY A 176 5.08 18.48 -15.15
N ARG A 177 6.09 18.54 -14.30
CA ARG A 177 7.48 18.56 -14.73
C ARG A 177 7.84 17.26 -15.44
N GLU A 178 8.51 17.36 -16.59
CA GLU A 178 9.07 16.19 -17.28
C GLU A 178 10.52 15.99 -16.90
N VAL A 179 10.88 14.71 -16.66
CA VAL A 179 12.26 14.33 -16.35
C VAL A 179 12.85 13.61 -17.55
N MET A 180 14.02 14.07 -18.00
CA MET A 180 14.71 13.54 -19.18
C MET A 180 14.97 12.04 -19.06
N VAL A 181 14.62 11.31 -20.13
CA VAL A 181 14.87 9.88 -20.29
C VAL A 181 15.82 9.66 -21.48
N VAL A 182 16.89 8.93 -21.25
CA VAL A 182 17.86 8.54 -22.29
C VAL A 182 18.08 7.03 -22.19
N GLY A 183 17.88 6.32 -23.30
CA GLY A 183 18.06 4.86 -23.31
C GLY A 183 17.17 4.09 -22.32
N GLY A 184 15.94 4.59 -22.04
CA GLY A 184 15.01 3.99 -21.09
C GLY A 184 15.41 4.17 -19.61
N ARG A 185 16.29 5.15 -19.32
CA ARG A 185 16.70 5.54 -17.97
C ARG A 185 16.56 7.03 -17.76
N TYR A 186 16.15 7.41 -16.56
CA TYR A 186 16.08 8.81 -16.15
C TYR A 186 17.49 9.38 -15.94
N VAL A 187 17.71 10.59 -16.47
CA VAL A 187 18.97 11.35 -16.26
C VAL A 187 18.89 12.20 -14.98
N GLY A 188 17.66 12.43 -14.46
CA GLY A 188 17.44 13.26 -13.28
C GLY A 188 17.43 14.77 -13.56
N ILE A 189 17.41 15.17 -14.84
CA ILE A 189 17.31 16.55 -15.27
C ILE A 189 15.89 16.82 -15.73
N ILE A 190 15.34 17.99 -15.36
CA ILE A 190 14.01 18.44 -15.79
C ILE A 190 14.17 19.03 -17.20
N THR A 191 13.37 18.55 -18.14
CA THR A 191 13.31 19.08 -19.52
C THR A 191 12.31 20.21 -19.65
N ASP A 192 11.13 20.05 -19.03
CA ASP A 192 10.05 21.02 -19.13
C ASP A 192 9.62 21.49 -17.74
N ASP A 193 9.52 22.80 -17.57
CA ASP A 193 8.93 23.39 -16.36
C ASP A 193 7.40 23.27 -16.44
N ALA A 194 6.78 22.86 -15.36
CA ALA A 194 5.33 22.68 -15.29
C ALA A 194 4.54 23.98 -15.61
N VAL A 195 5.10 25.13 -15.27
CA VAL A 195 4.47 26.43 -15.57
C VAL A 195 4.45 26.68 -17.07
N VAL A 196 5.56 26.44 -17.76
CA VAL A 196 5.68 26.60 -19.23
C VAL A 196 4.77 25.60 -19.94
N ALA A 197 4.77 24.33 -19.51
CA ALA A 197 3.90 23.30 -20.06
C ALA A 197 2.40 23.62 -19.86
N ALA A 198 2.03 24.18 -18.70
CA ALA A 198 0.67 24.63 -18.43
C ALA A 198 0.28 25.83 -19.31
N GLU A 199 1.17 26.78 -19.47
CA GLU A 199 0.97 27.95 -20.34
C GLU A 199 0.78 27.55 -21.82
N GLU A 200 1.63 26.67 -22.34
CA GLU A 200 1.48 26.10 -23.67
C GLU A 200 0.16 25.36 -23.87
N MET A 201 -0.23 24.56 -22.87
CA MET A 201 -1.51 23.84 -22.89
C MET A 201 -2.68 24.81 -22.90
N MET A 202 -2.65 25.84 -22.05
CA MET A 202 -3.72 26.85 -21.98
C MET A 202 -3.81 27.68 -23.27
N ASN A 203 -2.68 28.04 -23.89
CA ASN A 203 -2.64 28.73 -25.15
C ASN A 203 -3.16 27.89 -26.33
N LYS A 204 -2.94 26.57 -26.30
CA LYS A 204 -3.43 25.64 -27.36
C LYS A 204 -4.88 25.18 -27.13
N GLY A 205 -5.36 25.21 -25.90
CA GLY A 205 -6.69 24.75 -25.51
C GLY A 205 -7.66 25.95 -25.33
N LYS A 206 -8.94 25.73 -25.64
CA LYS A 206 -10.00 26.70 -25.32
C LYS A 206 -10.39 26.57 -23.84
N TYR A 207 -9.57 27.10 -22.95
CA TYR A 207 -9.82 27.07 -21.49
C TYR A 207 -10.36 28.40 -20.96
N ASP A 208 -10.61 29.39 -21.83
CA ASP A 208 -11.08 30.71 -21.46
C ASP A 208 -12.43 30.73 -20.73
N GLU A 209 -13.20 29.66 -20.86
CA GLU A 209 -14.45 29.43 -20.10
C GLU A 209 -14.24 28.60 -18.83
N GLY A 210 -13.00 28.15 -18.56
CA GLY A 210 -12.69 27.30 -17.45
C GLY A 210 -12.59 28.01 -16.11
N VAL A 211 -12.74 27.25 -15.00
CA VAL A 211 -12.55 27.73 -13.63
C VAL A 211 -11.19 27.29 -13.11
N GLY A 212 -10.39 28.25 -12.64
CA GLY A 212 -9.08 28.00 -12.05
C GLY A 212 -9.13 27.85 -10.53
N LEU A 213 -8.53 26.78 -10.01
CA LEU A 213 -8.35 26.53 -8.57
C LEU A 213 -6.85 26.56 -8.25
N VAL A 214 -6.37 27.57 -7.53
CA VAL A 214 -4.93 27.86 -7.39
C VAL A 214 -4.59 28.31 -5.96
N GLY A 215 -3.29 28.24 -5.59
CA GLY A 215 -2.78 28.87 -4.36
C GLY A 215 -2.62 30.38 -4.51
N VAL A 216 -2.76 31.10 -3.40
CA VAL A 216 -2.55 32.55 -3.37
C VAL A 216 -1.09 32.89 -3.69
N GLY A 217 -0.89 33.74 -4.69
CA GLY A 217 0.43 34.23 -5.11
C GLY A 217 1.19 33.27 -6.02
N GLY A 218 2.33 33.74 -6.53
CA GLY A 218 3.19 32.96 -7.42
C GLY A 218 2.78 32.95 -8.90
N LYS A 219 3.60 32.30 -9.71
CA LYS A 219 3.45 32.26 -11.17
C LYS A 219 2.15 31.60 -11.63
N MET A 220 1.74 30.51 -10.95
CA MET A 220 0.51 29.78 -11.28
C MET A 220 -0.75 30.64 -11.06
N HIS A 221 -0.77 31.44 -10.00
CA HIS A 221 -1.89 32.37 -9.77
C HIS A 221 -2.06 33.38 -10.91
N HIS A 222 -0.96 33.97 -11.40
CA HIS A 222 -1.00 34.89 -12.55
C HIS A 222 -1.44 34.17 -13.82
N LEU A 223 -0.92 32.98 -14.08
CA LEU A 223 -1.26 32.18 -15.25
C LEU A 223 -2.77 31.86 -15.30
N PHE A 224 -3.32 31.37 -14.17
CA PHE A 224 -4.74 31.02 -14.09
C PHE A 224 -5.65 32.25 -14.16
N SER A 225 -5.25 33.34 -13.54
CA SER A 225 -6.02 34.60 -13.61
C SER A 225 -6.07 35.20 -15.03
N TYR A 226 -5.10 34.87 -15.88
CA TYR A 226 -5.08 35.33 -17.27
C TYR A 226 -5.91 34.43 -18.20
N HIS A 227 -5.87 33.10 -17.99
CA HIS A 227 -6.46 32.14 -18.92
C HIS A 227 -7.81 31.53 -18.45
N CYS A 228 -8.25 31.80 -17.23
CA CYS A 228 -9.51 31.26 -16.71
C CYS A 228 -10.55 32.38 -16.56
N LYS A 229 -11.80 32.05 -16.82
CA LYS A 229 -12.94 32.94 -16.62
C LYS A 229 -13.08 33.42 -15.17
N GLU A 230 -12.95 32.49 -14.23
CA GLU A 230 -12.97 32.74 -12.79
C GLU A 230 -11.80 31.98 -12.14
N THR A 231 -11.14 32.62 -11.18
CA THR A 231 -10.05 32.01 -10.44
C THR A 231 -10.31 32.09 -8.93
N TYR A 232 -10.28 30.94 -8.28
CA TYR A 232 -10.41 30.82 -6.83
C TYR A 232 -9.05 30.50 -6.24
N ALA A 233 -8.60 31.34 -5.31
CA ALA A 233 -7.30 31.21 -4.69
C ALA A 233 -7.45 30.80 -3.21
N VAL A 234 -6.74 29.75 -2.81
CA VAL A 234 -6.68 29.26 -1.43
C VAL A 234 -5.36 29.66 -0.79
N SER A 235 -5.44 30.16 0.46
CA SER A 235 -4.26 30.45 1.25
C SER A 235 -3.86 29.25 2.14
N GLU A 236 -2.60 29.21 2.60
CA GLU A 236 -2.16 28.23 3.60
C GLU A 236 -2.94 28.30 4.92
N ALA A 237 -3.45 29.49 5.28
CA ALA A 237 -4.30 29.67 6.45
C ALA A 237 -5.67 29.01 6.28
N ASP A 238 -6.29 29.15 5.10
CA ASP A 238 -7.55 28.48 4.78
C ASP A 238 -7.37 26.96 4.77
N LYS A 239 -6.29 26.50 4.18
CA LYS A 239 -5.93 25.08 4.07
C LYS A 239 -5.66 24.41 5.43
N ALA A 240 -5.23 25.20 6.43
CA ALA A 240 -5.03 24.68 7.78
C ALA A 240 -6.32 24.17 8.44
N ALA A 241 -7.48 24.65 8.01
CA ALA A 241 -8.81 24.20 8.46
C ALA A 241 -9.34 22.98 7.69
N TRP A 242 -8.69 22.57 6.60
CA TRP A 242 -9.12 21.47 5.75
C TRP A 242 -8.84 20.11 6.42
N GLN A 243 -9.55 19.08 5.96
CA GLN A 243 -9.44 17.74 6.48
C GLN A 243 -8.88 16.78 5.42
N ALA A 244 -8.01 15.86 5.86
CA ALA A 244 -7.55 14.78 5.01
C ALA A 244 -8.71 13.83 4.70
N LEU A 245 -8.71 13.28 3.49
CA LEU A 245 -9.70 12.32 3.03
C LEU A 245 -9.65 11.05 3.89
N PRO A 246 -10.73 10.69 4.61
CA PRO A 246 -10.76 9.45 5.34
C PRO A 246 -10.89 8.26 4.38
N ARG A 247 -10.41 7.12 4.80
CA ARG A 247 -10.27 5.93 3.97
C ARG A 247 -11.60 5.42 3.39
N ASP A 248 -12.67 5.48 4.18
CA ASP A 248 -14.02 5.08 3.79
C ASP A 248 -14.63 5.95 2.68
N LYS A 249 -14.04 7.14 2.43
CA LYS A 249 -14.46 8.07 1.37
C LYS A 249 -13.55 8.08 0.14
N TYR A 250 -12.60 7.16 0.04
CA TYR A 250 -11.74 7.05 -1.13
C TYR A 250 -12.58 6.80 -2.39
N PRO A 251 -12.40 7.57 -3.48
CA PRO A 251 -13.17 7.38 -4.72
C PRO A 251 -12.98 5.99 -5.33
N LYS A 252 -11.78 5.45 -5.20
CA LYS A 252 -11.43 4.08 -5.54
C LYS A 252 -10.79 3.42 -4.32
N PRO A 253 -11.33 2.29 -3.84
CA PRO A 253 -10.74 1.58 -2.71
C PRO A 253 -9.28 1.20 -2.97
N LEU A 254 -8.41 1.45 -1.99
CA LEU A 254 -7.01 1.01 -2.05
C LEU A 254 -6.91 -0.44 -1.56
N VAL A 255 -7.30 -1.39 -2.41
CA VAL A 255 -7.21 -2.83 -2.08
C VAL A 255 -5.78 -3.32 -2.16
N PHE A 256 -5.04 -2.86 -3.16
CA PHE A 256 -3.66 -3.29 -3.41
C PHE A 256 -2.69 -2.11 -3.43
N HIS A 257 -1.58 -2.29 -2.75
CA HIS A 257 -0.39 -1.46 -2.88
C HIS A 257 0.87 -2.32 -2.65
N ASP A 258 2.02 -1.80 -3.07
CA ASP A 258 3.32 -2.46 -2.90
C ASP A 258 4.29 -1.54 -2.11
N GLY A 259 5.57 -1.86 -2.13
CA GLY A 259 6.63 -1.16 -1.40
C GLY A 259 7.04 -1.87 -0.11
N ARG A 260 8.20 -1.51 0.42
CA ARG A 260 8.77 -2.08 1.64
C ARG A 260 8.45 -1.25 2.88
N LEU A 261 8.31 0.07 2.72
CA LEU A 261 8.10 0.96 3.86
C LEU A 261 6.63 0.98 4.28
N ALA A 262 6.39 0.68 5.55
CA ALA A 262 5.04 0.64 6.14
C ALA A 262 4.60 2.00 6.71
N PHE A 263 5.43 3.03 6.61
CA PHE A 263 5.21 4.37 7.15
C PHE A 263 5.53 5.44 6.10
N ALA A 264 5.05 6.66 6.30
CA ALA A 264 5.47 7.80 5.50
C ALA A 264 6.91 8.21 5.88
N PRO A 265 7.90 8.07 4.98
CA PRO A 265 9.30 8.29 5.30
C PRO A 265 9.65 9.78 5.36
N THR A 266 9.09 10.49 6.34
CA THR A 266 9.50 11.85 6.67
C THR A 266 10.98 11.89 7.04
N PHE A 267 11.62 13.05 6.96
CA PHE A 267 13.06 13.16 7.26
C PHE A 267 13.43 12.57 8.63
N PRO A 268 12.74 12.87 9.76
CA PRO A 268 13.03 12.24 11.05
C PRO A 268 12.77 10.73 11.06
N ALA A 269 11.69 10.29 10.41
CA ALA A 269 11.35 8.87 10.35
C ALA A 269 12.36 8.08 9.52
N ALA A 270 12.88 8.68 8.45
CA ALA A 270 13.96 8.09 7.65
C ALA A 270 15.26 7.97 8.44
N ILE A 271 15.65 8.98 9.22
CA ILE A 271 16.79 8.88 10.14
C ILE A 271 16.60 7.71 11.10
N ALA A 272 15.44 7.63 11.76
CA ALA A 272 15.14 6.56 12.70
C ALA A 272 15.20 5.17 12.03
N MET A 273 14.69 5.05 10.80
CA MET A 273 14.77 3.82 10.02
C MET A 273 16.21 3.41 9.73
N TYR A 274 17.03 4.34 9.18
CA TYR A 274 18.41 4.00 8.80
C TYR A 274 19.30 3.69 10.00
N THR A 275 19.09 4.35 11.13
CA THR A 275 19.80 4.00 12.38
C THR A 275 19.35 2.64 12.94
N TYR A 276 18.09 2.27 12.71
CA TYR A 276 17.54 0.99 13.17
C TYR A 276 17.91 -0.20 12.26
N ILE A 277 18.11 -0.02 10.96
CA ILE A 277 18.35 -1.11 10.00
C ILE A 277 19.39 -2.14 10.47
N PRO A 278 20.60 -1.76 10.95
CA PRO A 278 21.59 -2.75 11.40
C PRO A 278 21.06 -3.64 12.53
N PHE A 279 20.37 -3.04 13.51
CA PHE A 279 19.75 -3.77 14.61
C PHE A 279 18.58 -4.63 14.13
N GLY A 280 17.76 -4.13 13.20
CA GLY A 280 16.67 -4.87 12.57
C GLY A 280 17.14 -6.11 11.82
N ILE A 281 18.27 -6.01 11.10
CA ILE A 281 18.90 -7.17 10.43
C ILE A 281 19.32 -8.22 11.48
N PHE A 282 19.97 -7.79 12.56
CA PHE A 282 20.35 -8.69 13.64
C PHE A 282 19.11 -9.38 14.26
N LEU A 283 18.04 -8.63 14.54
CA LEU A 283 16.78 -9.22 15.04
C LEU A 283 16.19 -10.22 14.06
N ALA A 284 16.20 -9.91 12.75
CA ALA A 284 15.68 -10.83 11.73
C ALA A 284 16.45 -12.16 11.71
N ILE A 285 17.77 -12.11 11.84
CA ILE A 285 18.62 -13.31 11.90
C ILE A 285 18.29 -14.12 13.15
N VAL A 286 18.30 -13.50 14.34
CA VAL A 286 18.02 -14.18 15.62
C VAL A 286 16.63 -14.83 15.61
N ARG A 287 15.61 -14.10 15.19
CA ARG A 287 14.23 -14.59 15.10
C ARG A 287 14.09 -15.73 14.09
N SER A 288 14.66 -15.56 12.89
CA SER A 288 14.61 -16.59 11.85
C SER A 288 15.30 -17.87 12.31
N MET A 289 16.47 -17.78 12.94
CA MET A 289 17.17 -18.94 13.52
C MET A 289 16.34 -19.59 14.63
N ALA A 290 15.78 -18.80 15.54
CA ALA A 290 14.95 -19.33 16.63
C ALA A 290 13.73 -20.10 16.09
N TYR A 291 12.99 -19.53 15.14
CA TYR A 291 11.80 -20.18 14.58
C TYR A 291 12.12 -21.37 13.67
N SER A 292 13.28 -21.39 13.00
CA SER A 292 13.67 -22.49 12.11
C SER A 292 14.32 -23.66 12.84
N LEU A 293 15.05 -23.41 13.94
CA LEU A 293 15.86 -24.43 14.60
C LEU A 293 15.29 -24.92 15.93
N LEU A 294 14.43 -24.13 16.59
CA LEU A 294 13.96 -24.45 17.94
C LEU A 294 12.47 -24.81 17.94
N PRO A 295 12.05 -25.70 18.85
CA PRO A 295 10.64 -26.02 19.05
C PRO A 295 9.83 -24.76 19.40
N TYR A 296 8.54 -24.72 19.05
CA TYR A 296 7.65 -23.58 19.34
C TYR A 296 7.61 -23.17 20.81
N ARG A 297 7.80 -24.13 21.73
CA ARG A 297 7.87 -23.86 23.18
C ARG A 297 9.02 -22.91 23.55
N VAL A 298 10.09 -22.88 22.75
CA VAL A 298 11.30 -22.06 22.97
C VAL A 298 11.31 -20.85 22.03
N SER A 299 10.99 -21.05 20.75
CA SER A 299 11.06 -19.98 19.74
C SER A 299 10.02 -18.88 20.00
N VAL A 300 8.81 -19.21 20.45
CA VAL A 300 7.77 -18.21 20.75
C VAL A 300 8.18 -17.27 21.89
N PRO A 301 8.67 -17.75 23.07
CA PRO A 301 9.26 -16.87 24.08
C PRO A 301 10.41 -16.01 23.58
N ILE A 302 11.33 -16.54 22.78
CA ILE A 302 12.42 -15.75 22.16
C ILE A 302 11.85 -14.66 21.26
N GLY A 303 10.86 -14.98 20.45
CA GLY A 303 10.11 -14.01 19.65
C GLY A 303 9.54 -12.88 20.51
N ALA A 304 8.87 -13.23 21.61
CA ALA A 304 8.28 -12.28 22.53
C ALA A 304 9.33 -11.38 23.21
N LEU A 305 10.43 -11.96 23.70
CA LEU A 305 11.54 -11.22 24.31
C LEU A 305 12.20 -10.24 23.32
N THR A 306 12.23 -10.59 22.04
CA THR A 306 12.75 -9.74 20.97
C THR A 306 11.71 -8.76 20.41
N GLY A 307 10.52 -8.66 21.01
CA GLY A 307 9.48 -7.68 20.68
C GLY A 307 8.38 -8.16 19.74
N MET A 308 8.39 -9.41 19.25
CA MET A 308 7.28 -9.97 18.49
C MET A 308 6.05 -10.15 19.39
N ARG A 309 4.88 -9.81 18.87
CA ARG A 309 3.62 -9.94 19.58
C ARG A 309 2.70 -10.91 18.84
N SER A 310 2.54 -12.12 19.40
CA SER A 310 1.57 -13.09 18.90
C SER A 310 0.46 -13.24 19.93
N ARG A 311 -0.77 -12.92 19.54
CA ARG A 311 -1.96 -13.02 20.40
C ARG A 311 -2.93 -14.01 19.79
N ILE A 312 -3.28 -15.03 20.56
CA ILE A 312 -4.39 -15.93 20.24
C ILE A 312 -5.63 -15.34 20.89
N ILE A 313 -6.60 -14.92 20.09
CA ILE A 313 -7.87 -14.32 20.54
C ILE A 313 -8.83 -15.43 20.95
N ALA A 314 -9.02 -16.42 20.06
CA ALA A 314 -9.71 -17.66 20.36
C ALA A 314 -8.82 -18.83 19.96
N GLY A 315 -8.67 -19.78 20.87
CA GLY A 315 -7.88 -21.00 20.65
C GLY A 315 -8.58 -21.96 19.69
N PRO A 316 -7.86 -22.99 19.22
CA PRO A 316 -8.47 -24.03 18.40
C PRO A 316 -9.62 -24.70 19.17
N PRO A 317 -10.70 -25.15 18.48
CA PRO A 317 -11.80 -25.87 19.10
C PRO A 317 -11.30 -27.05 19.94
N VAL A 318 -11.93 -27.30 21.10
CA VAL A 318 -11.48 -28.33 22.06
C VAL A 318 -11.33 -29.69 21.39
N ASP A 319 -12.23 -30.03 20.49
CA ASP A 319 -12.18 -31.27 19.68
C ASP A 319 -10.97 -31.35 18.75
N ALA A 320 -10.38 -30.18 18.39
CA ALA A 320 -9.14 -30.16 17.60
C ALA A 320 -7.90 -30.50 18.43
N ILE A 321 -7.99 -30.38 19.74
CA ILE A 321 -6.89 -30.67 20.68
C ILE A 321 -6.93 -32.14 21.08
N GLU A 322 -8.11 -32.71 21.31
CA GLU A 322 -8.28 -34.03 21.98
C GLU A 322 -8.43 -35.22 21.03
N LYS A 323 -9.00 -35.02 19.81
CA LYS A 323 -9.20 -36.12 18.87
C LYS A 323 -8.21 -36.07 17.73
N ASP A 324 -7.17 -36.91 17.76
CA ASP A 324 -6.52 -37.39 16.54
C ASP A 324 -7.53 -38.31 15.80
N LYS A 325 -8.51 -37.70 15.08
CA LYS A 325 -9.31 -38.45 14.10
C LYS A 325 -8.35 -39.06 13.10
N ALA A 326 -8.63 -40.23 12.60
CA ALA A 326 -7.90 -40.81 11.48
C ALA A 326 -7.93 -39.84 10.29
N GLY A 327 -6.80 -39.14 10.08
CA GLY A 327 -6.66 -38.04 9.10
C GLY A 327 -6.46 -36.67 9.77
N GLY A 328 -5.85 -35.75 9.03
CA GLY A 328 -5.60 -34.36 9.48
C GLY A 328 -6.84 -33.49 9.39
N ARG A 329 -6.75 -32.29 9.94
CA ARG A 329 -7.77 -31.23 9.80
C ARG A 329 -7.33 -30.21 8.76
N LEU A 330 -8.33 -29.65 8.04
CA LEU A 330 -8.13 -28.59 7.07
C LEU A 330 -8.38 -27.23 7.71
N TYR A 331 -7.34 -26.41 7.76
CA TYR A 331 -7.38 -25.03 8.24
C TYR A 331 -7.35 -24.09 7.04
N VAL A 332 -8.27 -23.13 7.01
CA VAL A 332 -8.41 -22.15 5.93
C VAL A 332 -8.20 -20.76 6.51
N CYS A 333 -7.16 -20.04 6.08
CA CYS A 333 -6.88 -18.71 6.59
C CYS A 333 -6.79 -17.67 5.46
N ASN A 334 -7.07 -16.41 5.79
CA ASN A 334 -6.73 -15.28 4.93
C ASN A 334 -5.20 -15.13 4.81
N HIS A 335 -4.74 -14.40 3.78
CA HIS A 335 -3.31 -14.35 3.46
C HIS A 335 -2.72 -12.96 3.64
N ARG A 336 -2.01 -12.76 4.76
CA ARG A 336 -1.36 -11.49 5.13
C ARG A 336 0.12 -11.46 4.79
N THR A 337 0.84 -12.54 5.09
CA THR A 337 2.28 -12.69 4.84
C THR A 337 2.64 -14.13 4.52
N LEU A 338 3.88 -14.39 4.10
CA LEU A 338 4.37 -15.77 3.93
C LEU A 338 4.50 -16.54 5.25
N LEU A 339 4.39 -15.87 6.41
CA LEU A 339 4.49 -16.49 7.74
C LEU A 339 3.15 -16.98 8.28
N ASP A 340 2.04 -16.75 7.58
CA ASP A 340 0.70 -17.09 8.04
C ASP A 340 0.55 -18.56 8.42
N PRO A 341 0.97 -19.55 7.58
CA PRO A 341 0.88 -20.96 7.96
C PRO A 341 1.75 -21.34 9.15
N ILE A 342 2.89 -20.68 9.33
CA ILE A 342 3.78 -20.87 10.47
C ILE A 342 3.09 -20.37 11.75
N THR A 343 2.40 -19.25 11.65
CA THR A 343 1.67 -18.67 12.78
C THR A 343 0.48 -19.56 13.18
N VAL A 344 -0.23 -20.15 12.22
CA VAL A 344 -1.28 -21.15 12.49
C VAL A 344 -0.68 -22.37 13.20
N ALA A 345 0.44 -22.90 12.72
CA ALA A 345 1.13 -24.03 13.35
C ALA A 345 1.54 -23.71 14.80
N ALA A 346 2.07 -22.52 15.04
CA ALA A 346 2.44 -22.05 16.38
C ALA A 346 1.23 -21.94 17.31
N GLY A 347 0.09 -21.47 16.81
CA GLY A 347 -1.17 -21.38 17.55
C GLY A 347 -1.74 -22.76 17.91
N LEU A 348 -1.67 -23.71 16.98
CA LEU A 348 -2.09 -25.10 17.18
C LEU A 348 -1.13 -25.90 18.08
N ARG A 349 0.14 -25.49 18.14
CA ARG A 349 1.24 -26.28 18.73
C ARG A 349 1.37 -27.70 18.14
N LYS A 350 0.88 -27.89 16.92
CA LYS A 350 0.91 -29.14 16.16
C LYS A 350 1.58 -28.91 14.80
N PRO A 351 2.23 -29.92 14.22
CA PRO A 351 2.77 -29.83 12.88
C PRO A 351 1.65 -29.65 11.85
N VAL A 352 1.90 -28.79 10.87
CA VAL A 352 1.01 -28.58 9.73
C VAL A 352 1.81 -28.64 8.42
N THR A 353 1.14 -28.95 7.33
CA THR A 353 1.66 -28.79 5.98
C THR A 353 1.00 -27.60 5.32
N ALA A 354 1.78 -26.68 4.72
CA ALA A 354 1.26 -25.55 3.96
C ALA A 354 1.35 -25.83 2.46
N VAL A 355 0.31 -25.47 1.71
CA VAL A 355 0.36 -25.52 0.24
C VAL A 355 0.86 -24.21 -0.35
N THR A 356 1.70 -24.31 -1.38
CA THR A 356 2.34 -23.14 -2.01
C THR A 356 2.33 -23.27 -3.53
N TYR A 357 2.25 -22.12 -4.26
CA TYR A 357 2.33 -22.10 -5.72
C TYR A 357 3.66 -21.56 -6.27
N SER A 358 4.29 -20.64 -5.56
CA SER A 358 5.42 -19.88 -6.10
C SER A 358 6.40 -19.40 -5.02
N VAL A 359 6.59 -20.19 -3.99
CA VAL A 359 7.63 -19.94 -2.97
C VAL A 359 8.98 -20.38 -3.54
N SER A 360 10.04 -19.63 -3.21
CA SER A 360 11.38 -19.98 -3.66
C SER A 360 11.89 -21.25 -2.96
N PRO A 361 12.76 -22.05 -3.61
CA PRO A 361 13.37 -23.22 -2.96
C PRO A 361 14.10 -22.86 -1.65
N VAL A 362 14.72 -21.69 -1.59
CA VAL A 362 15.38 -21.19 -0.39
C VAL A 362 14.36 -20.95 0.74
N SER A 363 13.24 -20.30 0.42
CA SER A 363 12.19 -20.06 1.42
C SER A 363 11.52 -21.36 1.89
N GLU A 364 11.38 -22.36 1.01
CA GLU A 364 10.89 -23.69 1.37
C GLU A 364 11.87 -24.42 2.30
N LEU A 365 13.18 -24.34 2.02
CA LEU A 365 14.21 -24.94 2.86
C LEU A 365 14.29 -24.29 4.25
N MET A 366 14.09 -22.98 4.32
CA MET A 366 14.12 -22.23 5.59
C MET A 366 12.80 -22.30 6.38
N ALA A 367 11.73 -22.82 5.79
CA ALA A 367 10.43 -22.90 6.45
C ALA A 367 10.47 -23.92 7.60
N PRO A 368 10.03 -23.54 8.82
CA PRO A 368 9.99 -24.47 9.98
C PRO A 368 8.82 -25.46 9.91
N ILE A 369 8.04 -25.43 8.84
CA ILE A 369 6.90 -26.30 8.57
C ILE A 369 7.06 -26.98 7.21
N ARG A 370 6.38 -28.10 7.01
CA ARG A 370 6.35 -28.76 5.70
C ARG A 370 5.60 -27.91 4.70
N THR A 371 6.16 -27.77 3.50
CA THR A 371 5.51 -27.08 2.37
C THR A 371 5.32 -28.06 1.22
N ALA A 372 4.19 -27.92 0.52
CA ALA A 372 3.89 -28.73 -0.66
C ALA A 372 3.56 -27.79 -1.84
N ARG A 373 4.35 -27.88 -2.90
CA ARG A 373 4.15 -27.05 -4.09
C ARG A 373 3.01 -27.62 -4.93
N LEU A 374 2.08 -26.75 -5.33
CA LEU A 374 0.99 -27.05 -6.22
C LEU A 374 1.32 -26.64 -7.66
N THR A 375 0.66 -27.27 -8.63
CA THR A 375 0.94 -27.15 -10.07
C THR A 375 0.05 -26.13 -10.78
N ARG A 376 -1.12 -25.81 -10.20
CA ARG A 376 -2.24 -25.05 -10.77
C ARG A 376 -3.10 -25.86 -11.75
N ASP A 377 -2.86 -27.15 -11.83
CA ASP A 377 -3.83 -28.09 -12.38
C ASP A 377 -4.81 -28.47 -11.25
N ARG A 378 -6.12 -28.27 -11.48
CA ARG A 378 -7.14 -28.43 -10.45
C ARG A 378 -7.20 -29.85 -9.92
N ASP A 379 -7.19 -30.83 -10.81
CA ASP A 379 -7.39 -32.24 -10.46
C ASP A 379 -6.13 -32.83 -9.81
N GLU A 380 -4.96 -32.44 -10.30
CA GLU A 380 -3.69 -32.82 -9.70
C GLU A 380 -3.54 -32.21 -8.31
N ASP A 381 -3.82 -30.90 -8.18
CA ASP A 381 -3.72 -30.19 -6.92
C ASP A 381 -4.71 -30.75 -5.89
N ARG A 382 -5.95 -31.07 -6.29
CA ARG A 382 -6.95 -31.70 -5.44
C ARG A 382 -6.46 -33.05 -4.90
N ARG A 383 -6.00 -33.94 -5.78
CA ARG A 383 -5.47 -35.26 -5.37
C ARG A 383 -4.29 -35.13 -4.44
N ARG A 384 -3.39 -34.19 -4.73
CA ARG A 384 -2.22 -33.94 -3.91
C ARG A 384 -2.59 -33.41 -2.52
N MET A 385 -3.50 -32.44 -2.44
CA MET A 385 -3.97 -31.89 -1.17
C MET A 385 -4.74 -32.92 -0.34
N ALA A 386 -5.60 -33.75 -0.94
CA ALA A 386 -6.29 -34.85 -0.28
C ALA A 386 -5.30 -35.85 0.33
N GLY A 387 -4.25 -36.24 -0.42
CA GLY A 387 -3.19 -37.11 0.09
C GLY A 387 -2.36 -36.50 1.22
N LEU A 388 -2.18 -35.18 1.26
CA LEU A 388 -1.52 -34.47 2.36
C LEU A 388 -2.41 -34.43 3.60
N LEU A 389 -3.71 -34.13 3.42
CA LEU A 389 -4.70 -34.08 4.49
C LEU A 389 -4.87 -35.45 5.18
N ALA A 390 -4.84 -36.53 4.42
CA ALA A 390 -4.86 -37.89 4.99
C ALA A 390 -3.65 -38.20 5.89
N ARG A 391 -2.54 -37.48 5.70
CA ARG A 391 -1.30 -37.67 6.48
C ARG A 391 -1.14 -36.73 7.68
N GLY A 392 -1.96 -35.67 7.76
CA GLY A 392 -1.88 -34.68 8.84
C GLY A 392 -2.55 -33.35 8.49
N ASN A 393 -2.43 -32.41 9.40
CA ASN A 393 -3.07 -31.10 9.27
C ASN A 393 -2.57 -30.32 8.05
N LEU A 394 -3.51 -29.72 7.33
CA LEU A 394 -3.25 -28.93 6.14
C LEU A 394 -3.71 -27.49 6.35
N VAL A 395 -2.86 -26.53 5.96
CA VAL A 395 -3.20 -25.09 5.97
C VAL A 395 -3.25 -24.57 4.55
N VAL A 396 -4.36 -23.89 4.21
CA VAL A 396 -4.62 -23.32 2.89
C VAL A 396 -4.93 -21.83 3.01
N CYS A 397 -4.31 -21.01 2.14
CA CYS A 397 -4.67 -19.60 1.95
C CYS A 397 -5.37 -19.45 0.60
N PRO A 398 -6.71 -19.54 0.51
CA PRO A 398 -7.43 -19.65 -0.76
C PRO A 398 -7.42 -18.36 -1.61
N GLU A 399 -6.99 -17.23 -1.06
CA GLU A 399 -6.73 -15.99 -1.81
C GLU A 399 -5.60 -16.14 -2.85
N GLY A 400 -4.69 -17.08 -2.64
CA GLY A 400 -3.55 -17.36 -3.52
C GLY A 400 -2.53 -16.21 -3.62
N THR A 401 -2.72 -15.14 -2.88
CA THR A 401 -1.79 -14.00 -2.75
C THR A 401 -2.06 -13.22 -1.49
N THR A 402 -1.06 -12.53 -0.98
CA THR A 402 -1.19 -11.69 0.23
C THR A 402 -1.99 -10.42 -0.05
N CYS A 403 -2.84 -10.00 0.89
CA CYS A 403 -3.50 -8.70 0.92
C CYS A 403 -3.09 -7.94 2.18
N ARG A 404 -2.57 -6.71 2.05
CA ARG A 404 -2.08 -5.88 3.18
C ARG A 404 -3.18 -5.09 3.86
N GLU A 405 -4.14 -4.68 3.06
CA GLU A 405 -5.23 -3.81 3.47
C GLU A 405 -6.38 -4.65 4.06
N PRO A 406 -7.34 -4.08 4.78
CA PRO A 406 -8.43 -4.82 5.42
C PRO A 406 -9.49 -5.27 4.40
N TYR A 407 -9.06 -6.04 3.42
CA TYR A 407 -9.88 -6.67 2.40
C TYR A 407 -9.58 -8.16 2.33
N LEU A 408 -10.61 -8.96 2.07
CA LEU A 408 -10.47 -10.38 1.69
C LEU A 408 -10.71 -10.53 0.19
N LEU A 409 -9.73 -11.14 -0.48
CA LEU A 409 -9.85 -11.43 -1.90
C LEU A 409 -10.79 -12.62 -2.11
N ARG A 410 -11.26 -12.79 -3.35
CA ARG A 410 -12.09 -13.94 -3.70
C ARG A 410 -11.35 -15.25 -3.41
N PHE A 411 -12.00 -16.16 -2.72
CA PHE A 411 -11.45 -17.47 -2.40
C PHE A 411 -11.54 -18.45 -3.57
N SER A 412 -10.48 -19.21 -3.76
CA SER A 412 -10.50 -20.37 -4.66
C SER A 412 -11.32 -21.49 -3.99
N PRO A 413 -12.30 -22.10 -4.67
CA PRO A 413 -13.17 -23.12 -4.06
C PRO A 413 -12.50 -24.50 -3.88
N LEU A 414 -11.28 -24.71 -4.36
CA LEU A 414 -10.65 -26.04 -4.36
C LEU A 414 -10.58 -26.71 -2.98
N PHE A 415 -10.46 -25.91 -1.93
CA PHE A 415 -10.35 -26.43 -0.55
C PHE A 415 -11.66 -27.06 -0.04
N THR A 416 -12.82 -26.64 -0.55
CA THR A 416 -14.12 -27.13 -0.10
C THR A 416 -14.41 -28.57 -0.52
N GLU A 417 -13.67 -29.07 -1.49
CA GLU A 417 -13.79 -30.44 -2.02
C GLU A 417 -12.91 -31.45 -1.27
N LEU A 418 -12.15 -31.01 -0.27
CA LEU A 418 -11.13 -31.83 0.39
C LEU A 418 -11.60 -32.51 1.68
N ALA A 419 -12.53 -31.88 2.39
CA ALA A 419 -13.00 -32.35 3.69
C ALA A 419 -14.45 -31.94 3.89
N ALA A 420 -15.20 -32.72 4.66
CA ALA A 420 -16.58 -32.41 5.03
C ALA A 420 -16.69 -31.19 5.97
N GLU A 421 -15.58 -30.79 6.57
CA GLU A 421 -15.52 -29.70 7.53
C GLU A 421 -14.19 -28.95 7.40
N VAL A 422 -14.23 -27.62 7.45
CA VAL A 422 -13.03 -26.77 7.44
C VAL A 422 -13.04 -25.86 8.66
N THR A 423 -11.87 -25.62 9.24
CA THR A 423 -11.70 -24.68 10.36
C THR A 423 -11.15 -23.36 9.83
N PRO A 424 -11.94 -22.27 9.79
CA PRO A 424 -11.44 -20.95 9.40
C PRO A 424 -10.52 -20.39 10.48
N VAL A 425 -9.44 -19.74 10.07
CA VAL A 425 -8.48 -19.07 10.97
C VAL A 425 -8.29 -17.62 10.52
N ALA A 426 -8.77 -16.69 11.31
CA ALA A 426 -8.66 -15.27 11.04
C ALA A 426 -7.28 -14.75 11.48
N LEU A 427 -6.56 -14.12 10.55
CA LEU A 427 -5.21 -13.60 10.78
C LEU A 427 -5.17 -12.08 10.53
N GLU A 428 -4.80 -11.32 11.55
CA GLU A 428 -4.47 -9.90 11.41
C GLU A 428 -2.98 -9.69 11.70
N THR A 429 -2.31 -8.89 10.87
CA THR A 429 -0.90 -8.53 11.07
C THR A 429 -0.73 -7.03 11.14
N ARG A 430 0.17 -6.57 12.01
CA ARG A 430 0.59 -5.17 12.08
C ARG A 430 2.10 -5.07 12.05
N VAL A 431 2.60 -4.14 11.27
CA VAL A 431 4.02 -3.81 11.15
C VAL A 431 4.19 -2.30 11.18
N ASP A 432 5.27 -1.84 11.82
CA ASP A 432 5.52 -0.42 12.02
C ASP A 432 6.50 0.15 10.97
N MET A 433 7.40 -0.67 10.43
CA MET A 433 8.52 -0.17 9.63
C MET A 433 8.61 -0.82 8.25
N PHE A 434 8.51 -2.15 8.16
CA PHE A 434 8.70 -2.86 6.91
C PHE A 434 7.57 -3.82 6.61
N TYR A 435 7.03 -3.76 5.39
CA TYR A 435 6.13 -4.79 4.90
C TYR A 435 6.87 -6.07 4.55
N GLY A 436 6.39 -7.20 5.08
CA GLY A 436 6.88 -8.55 4.78
C GLY A 436 6.27 -9.15 3.51
N THR A 437 5.94 -8.34 2.53
CA THR A 437 5.36 -8.82 1.26
C THR A 437 5.83 -7.96 0.09
N SER A 438 5.91 -8.53 -1.11
CA SER A 438 6.22 -7.78 -2.34
C SER A 438 5.68 -8.51 -3.56
N THR A 439 5.33 -7.77 -4.61
CA THR A 439 5.01 -8.34 -5.93
C THR A 439 6.26 -8.53 -6.79
N LYS A 440 7.39 -7.91 -6.45
CA LYS A 440 8.65 -8.00 -7.19
C LYS A 440 9.29 -9.39 -6.96
N PRO A 441 9.41 -10.25 -8.01
CA PRO A 441 9.86 -11.64 -7.83
C PRO A 441 11.19 -11.79 -7.10
N ALA A 442 12.19 -10.97 -7.46
CA ALA A 442 13.53 -11.02 -6.85
C ALA A 442 13.56 -10.66 -5.36
N SER A 443 12.60 -9.86 -4.88
CA SER A 443 12.57 -9.43 -3.48
C SER A 443 11.67 -10.30 -2.58
N LYS A 444 10.88 -11.22 -3.14
CA LYS A 444 9.99 -12.12 -2.36
C LYS A 444 10.75 -13.03 -1.40
N VAL A 445 11.96 -13.45 -1.76
CA VAL A 445 12.81 -14.28 -0.89
C VAL A 445 13.09 -13.59 0.44
N LEU A 446 13.16 -12.25 0.42
CA LEU A 446 13.43 -11.43 1.59
C LEU A 446 12.16 -11.03 2.38
N ASP A 447 10.97 -11.42 1.91
CA ASP A 447 9.71 -11.05 2.56
C ASP A 447 9.64 -11.45 4.04
N PRO A 448 9.98 -12.70 4.43
CA PRO A 448 10.01 -13.08 5.83
C PRO A 448 11.04 -12.29 6.65
N LEU A 449 12.21 -11.99 6.07
CA LEU A 449 13.26 -11.23 6.75
C LEU A 449 12.80 -9.79 7.03
N TYR A 450 12.18 -9.12 6.05
CA TYR A 450 11.63 -7.76 6.27
C TYR A 450 10.55 -7.76 7.35
N PHE A 451 9.71 -8.79 7.41
CA PHE A 451 8.75 -8.91 8.50
C PHE A 451 9.45 -9.05 9.86
N MET A 452 10.45 -9.94 9.92
CA MET A 452 11.22 -10.20 11.15
C MET A 452 12.12 -9.03 11.57
N MET A 453 12.45 -8.10 10.66
CA MET A 453 13.18 -6.87 10.97
C MET A 453 12.38 -5.87 11.79
N ASN A 454 11.05 -5.91 11.78
CA ASN A 454 10.25 -4.92 12.49
C ASN A 454 10.53 -4.94 13.99
N PRO A 455 10.54 -3.76 14.66
CA PRO A 455 10.76 -3.71 16.11
C PRO A 455 9.66 -4.47 16.87
N ARG A 456 8.40 -4.32 16.45
CA ARG A 456 7.22 -4.89 17.12
C ARG A 456 6.23 -5.47 16.11
N PRO A 457 6.60 -6.50 15.35
CA PRO A 457 5.64 -7.15 14.45
C PRO A 457 4.58 -7.85 15.28
N GLU A 458 3.31 -7.65 14.93
CA GLU A 458 2.18 -8.22 15.65
C GLU A 458 1.39 -9.17 14.74
N TYR A 459 1.03 -10.32 15.31
CA TYR A 459 0.04 -11.26 14.79
C TYR A 459 -1.09 -11.42 15.79
N ARG A 460 -2.33 -11.38 15.28
CA ARG A 460 -3.53 -11.83 15.97
C ARG A 460 -4.08 -13.03 15.24
N VAL A 461 -4.37 -14.08 15.98
CA VAL A 461 -4.85 -15.36 15.46
C VAL A 461 -6.14 -15.69 16.18
N GLU A 462 -7.17 -15.98 15.42
CA GLU A 462 -8.45 -16.41 15.94
C GLU A 462 -8.92 -17.63 15.18
N PHE A 463 -9.03 -18.76 15.89
CA PHE A 463 -9.63 -19.97 15.35
C PHE A 463 -11.15 -19.85 15.49
N LEU A 464 -11.85 -19.99 14.38
CA LEU A 464 -13.30 -19.85 14.33
C LEU A 464 -13.96 -21.22 14.36
N GLU A 465 -15.26 -21.23 14.60
CA GLU A 465 -16.06 -22.46 14.56
C GLU A 465 -15.94 -23.15 13.21
N PRO A 466 -15.84 -24.47 13.20
CA PRO A 466 -15.78 -25.23 11.97
C PRO A 466 -17.00 -25.00 11.07
N VAL A 467 -16.75 -24.94 9.77
CA VAL A 467 -17.77 -24.76 8.75
C VAL A 467 -17.95 -26.07 7.99
N ASP A 468 -19.17 -26.60 8.00
CA ASP A 468 -19.58 -27.76 7.22
C ASP A 468 -19.55 -27.41 5.71
N THR A 469 -18.90 -28.25 4.92
CA THR A 469 -18.78 -28.08 3.48
C THR A 469 -19.79 -28.94 2.71
N THR A 470 -20.54 -29.82 3.40
CA THR A 470 -21.47 -30.75 2.78
C THR A 470 -22.91 -30.23 2.73
N THR A 471 -23.26 -29.26 3.57
CA THR A 471 -24.62 -28.71 3.62
C THR A 471 -24.89 -27.84 2.40
N VAL A 472 -25.86 -28.26 1.59
CA VAL A 472 -26.46 -27.47 0.52
C VAL A 472 -27.38 -26.41 1.18
N ALA A 473 -27.30 -25.15 0.76
CA ALA A 473 -28.25 -24.15 1.21
C ALA A 473 -29.66 -24.51 0.70
N ASP A 474 -30.65 -24.46 1.63
CA ASP A 474 -32.05 -24.74 1.30
C ASP A 474 -32.50 -23.89 0.09
N GLY A 475 -32.82 -24.55 -1.04
CA GLY A 475 -33.42 -23.91 -2.21
C GLY A 475 -32.77 -24.15 -3.57
N GLU A 476 -31.65 -24.84 -3.66
CA GLU A 476 -31.05 -25.20 -4.97
C GLU A 476 -31.20 -26.69 -5.25
N GLU A 477 -32.14 -27.03 -6.14
CA GLU A 477 -32.25 -28.35 -6.76
C GLU A 477 -31.05 -28.60 -7.68
N ASP A 478 -30.48 -29.81 -7.59
CA ASP A 478 -29.56 -30.49 -8.47
C ASP A 478 -29.01 -29.70 -9.69
N GLY A 479 -27.90 -29.03 -9.51
CA GLY A 479 -27.23 -28.40 -10.63
C GLY A 479 -25.80 -27.98 -10.36
N HIS A 480 -24.84 -28.87 -10.60
CA HIS A 480 -23.40 -28.63 -10.65
C HIS A 480 -22.63 -28.46 -9.33
N ASP A 481 -21.86 -29.47 -9.01
CA ASP A 481 -20.80 -29.55 -7.98
C ASP A 481 -19.92 -28.28 -7.85
N LYS A 482 -19.75 -27.53 -8.95
CA LYS A 482 -19.01 -26.27 -8.97
C LYS A 482 -19.75 -25.10 -8.33
N SER A 483 -21.07 -25.03 -8.39
CA SER A 483 -21.85 -23.97 -7.76
C SER A 483 -21.78 -24.11 -6.24
N HIS A 484 -21.99 -25.30 -5.73
CA HIS A 484 -21.90 -25.61 -4.30
C HIS A 484 -20.53 -25.25 -3.71
N SER A 485 -19.43 -25.69 -4.37
CA SER A 485 -18.06 -25.38 -3.93
C SER A 485 -17.79 -23.87 -3.83
N ILE A 486 -18.34 -23.07 -4.75
CA ILE A 486 -18.22 -21.61 -4.74
C ILE A 486 -19.03 -21.01 -3.58
N HIS A 487 -20.25 -21.49 -3.32
CA HIS A 487 -21.09 -21.01 -2.22
C HIS A 487 -20.41 -21.25 -0.86
N VAL A 488 -19.88 -22.44 -0.64
CA VAL A 488 -19.14 -22.77 0.58
C VAL A 488 -17.89 -21.88 0.72
N ALA A 489 -17.13 -21.67 -0.36
CA ALA A 489 -15.96 -20.80 -0.34
C ALA A 489 -16.33 -19.35 0.03
N ASN A 490 -17.43 -18.82 -0.51
CA ASN A 490 -17.94 -17.49 -0.19
C ASN A 490 -18.46 -17.42 1.27
N ARG A 491 -19.06 -18.52 1.79
CA ARG A 491 -19.48 -18.62 3.19
C ARG A 491 -18.27 -18.53 4.13
N VAL A 492 -17.21 -19.28 3.86
CA VAL A 492 -15.96 -19.24 4.65
C VAL A 492 -15.30 -17.86 4.56
N GLN A 493 -15.30 -17.22 3.37
CA GLN A 493 -14.80 -15.87 3.18
C GLN A 493 -15.59 -14.86 4.04
N ARG A 494 -16.92 -14.99 4.10
CA ARG A 494 -17.79 -14.12 4.91
C ARG A 494 -17.52 -14.29 6.40
N VAL A 495 -17.44 -15.50 6.91
CA VAL A 495 -17.12 -15.81 8.31
C VAL A 495 -15.78 -15.16 8.72
N LEU A 496 -14.76 -15.28 7.87
CA LEU A 496 -13.47 -14.62 8.11
C LEU A 496 -13.57 -13.08 8.03
N GLY A 497 -14.36 -12.55 7.10
CA GLY A 497 -14.58 -11.11 6.95
C GLY A 497 -15.23 -10.49 8.17
N GLU A 498 -16.27 -11.15 8.70
CA GLU A 498 -16.98 -10.71 9.91
C GLU A 498 -16.05 -10.74 11.14
N ALA A 499 -15.28 -11.81 11.35
CA ALA A 499 -14.35 -11.93 12.47
C ALA A 499 -13.25 -10.85 12.42
N LEU A 500 -12.74 -10.51 11.23
CA LEU A 500 -11.69 -9.53 11.03
C LEU A 500 -12.23 -8.08 10.89
N ALA A 501 -13.52 -7.88 10.68
CA ALA A 501 -14.12 -6.64 10.21
C ALA A 501 -13.47 -6.13 8.90
N PHE A 502 -13.22 -7.05 7.96
CA PHE A 502 -12.64 -6.77 6.64
C PHE A 502 -13.73 -6.78 5.56
N GLU A 503 -13.56 -5.91 4.57
CA GLU A 503 -14.45 -5.87 3.41
C GLU A 503 -14.17 -7.04 2.45
N LEU A 504 -15.23 -7.66 1.95
CA LEU A 504 -15.14 -8.72 0.96
C LEU A 504 -15.01 -8.15 -0.45
N THR A 505 -14.12 -8.70 -1.25
CA THR A 505 -13.94 -8.28 -2.64
C THR A 505 -14.02 -9.46 -3.61
N GLY A 506 -14.49 -9.20 -4.83
CA GLY A 506 -14.41 -10.15 -5.94
C GLY A 506 -13.04 -10.21 -6.61
N GLN A 507 -12.09 -9.38 -6.19
CA GLN A 507 -10.76 -9.29 -6.79
C GLN A 507 -9.92 -10.53 -6.49
N THR A 508 -9.04 -10.85 -7.43
CA THR A 508 -8.23 -12.06 -7.41
C THR A 508 -6.74 -11.75 -7.39
N ARG A 509 -5.93 -12.79 -7.25
CA ARG A 509 -4.47 -12.70 -7.44
C ARG A 509 -4.11 -12.10 -8.81
N LYS A 510 -4.84 -12.43 -9.87
CA LYS A 510 -4.59 -11.91 -11.23
C LYS A 510 -4.77 -10.39 -11.24
N ASP A 511 -5.85 -9.89 -10.67
CA ASP A 511 -6.14 -8.45 -10.58
C ASP A 511 -5.04 -7.70 -9.84
N LYS A 512 -4.57 -8.24 -8.71
CA LYS A 512 -3.44 -7.68 -7.96
C LYS A 512 -2.19 -7.54 -8.82
N TYR A 513 -1.80 -8.61 -9.53
CA TYR A 513 -0.56 -8.58 -10.32
C TYR A 513 -0.69 -7.70 -11.56
N MET A 514 -1.85 -7.71 -12.22
CA MET A 514 -2.12 -6.81 -13.33
C MET A 514 -2.02 -5.34 -12.89
N MET A 515 -2.60 -4.99 -11.75
CA MET A 515 -2.58 -3.62 -11.21
C MET A 515 -1.18 -3.20 -10.78
N LEU A 516 -0.46 -4.02 -10.01
CA LEU A 516 0.80 -3.63 -9.38
C LEU A 516 2.04 -3.90 -10.24
N ALA A 517 2.02 -4.93 -11.06
CA ALA A 517 3.18 -5.40 -11.81
C ALA A 517 2.97 -5.42 -13.34
N GLY A 518 1.76 -5.17 -13.82
CA GLY A 518 1.42 -5.20 -15.25
C GLY A 518 1.53 -6.59 -15.89
N ASN A 519 1.41 -7.66 -15.09
CA ASN A 519 1.47 -9.06 -15.57
C ASN A 519 0.58 -9.95 -14.71
N GLU A 520 0.38 -11.20 -15.14
CA GLU A 520 -0.46 -12.16 -14.41
C GLU A 520 0.21 -12.81 -13.19
N GLY A 521 1.44 -12.42 -12.85
CA GLY A 521 2.19 -12.99 -11.73
C GLY A 521 2.55 -14.47 -11.87
N ILE A 522 2.51 -15.02 -13.09
CA ILE A 522 2.88 -16.40 -13.36
C ILE A 522 4.39 -16.47 -13.57
N VAL A 523 5.09 -17.16 -12.69
CA VAL A 523 6.50 -17.50 -12.92
C VAL A 523 6.52 -18.67 -13.89
N LYS A 524 6.93 -18.46 -15.14
CA LYS A 524 7.20 -19.54 -16.08
C LYS A 524 8.35 -20.38 -15.50
N VAL A 525 8.05 -21.57 -15.01
CA VAL A 525 9.08 -22.54 -14.65
C VAL A 525 9.79 -22.89 -15.96
N LYS A 526 11.07 -22.52 -16.10
CA LYS A 526 11.88 -23.03 -17.19
C LYS A 526 11.88 -24.56 -17.08
N ALA A 527 11.29 -25.23 -18.06
CA ALA A 527 11.44 -26.67 -18.17
C ALA A 527 12.94 -26.96 -18.13
N LYS A 528 13.38 -27.78 -17.17
CA LYS A 528 14.73 -28.31 -17.19
C LYS A 528 14.83 -29.11 -18.49
N LYS A 529 15.67 -28.62 -19.42
CA LYS A 529 16.16 -29.41 -20.54
C LYS A 529 17.03 -30.54 -20.03
#